data_29d7872daf785c3cfd0875a23d0dced5
#
_entry.id   29d7872daf785c3cfd0875a23d0dced5
#
_cell.length_a   1.000
_cell.length_b   1.000
_cell.length_c   1.000
_cell.angle_alpha   90.00
_cell.angle_beta   90.00
_cell.angle_gamma   90.00
#
_symmetry.space_group_name_H-M   'P 1'
#
loop_
_entity.id
_entity.type
_entity.pdbx_description
1 polymer ?
#
loop_
_entity_poly.entity_id
_entity_poly.type
_entity_poly.pdbx_seq_one_letter_code
_entity_poly.pdbx_strand_id
1 'polypeptide(L)'
;MSRLVVALVAVLAACSVSSDVSREIGARCDDQDQCDDRCLTGPRFPDGMCSRSCDDDGDCPDGASCVNLSGGACLYACTADPGCAFLGDGWRCGAETERGGEPDSMVMVCAAPL
;
A
#
# COMPACT_ATOMS: atom_id res chain seq x y z
N MET A 1 44.53 26.43 1.57
CA MET A 1 44.07 26.07 1.64
C MET A 1 43.22 25.33 1.47
N SER A 2 42.64 25.01 1.37
CA SER A 2 41.93 24.34 1.34
C SER A 2 41.00 23.85 1.33
N ARG A 3 40.47 23.66 1.36
CA ARG A 3 39.68 23.21 1.36
C ARG A 3 38.86 22.49 1.11
N LEU A 4 38.35 22.14 1.02
CA LEU A 4 37.58 21.54 0.83
C LEU A 4 36.71 20.91 0.95
N VAL A 5 36.19 20.61 1.03
CA VAL A 5 35.41 20.09 1.19
C VAL A 5 34.50 19.64 1.00
N VAL A 6 33.99 19.41 0.95
CA VAL A 6 33.08 19.18 0.80
C VAL A 6 32.26 18.41 0.51
N ALA A 7 31.80 18.09 0.17
CA ALA A 7 31.02 17.44 -0.16
C ALA A 7 30.31 16.58 0.23
N LEU A 8 29.94 16.22 0.20
CA LEU A 8 29.35 15.38 0.55
C LEU A 8 28.22 15.25 0.68
N VAL A 9 27.71 15.17 0.72
CA VAL A 9 26.66 15.24 1.01
C VAL A 9 25.69 14.65 0.44
N ALA A 10 25.32 14.74 -0.23
CA ALA A 10 24.36 14.23 -0.94
C ALA A 10 23.77 13.03 -0.63
N VAL A 11 24.05 12.29 -0.42
CA VAL A 11 23.60 11.17 -0.21
C VAL A 11 22.40 10.93 0.31
N LEU A 12 21.87 11.57 1.02
CA LEU A 12 20.76 11.26 1.52
C LEU A 12 19.66 11.08 0.77
N ALA A 13 19.44 11.62 -0.16
CA ALA A 13 18.25 11.53 -0.89
C ALA A 13 17.73 10.19 -1.10
N ALA A 14 18.46 9.30 -1.26
CA ALA A 14 17.99 8.04 -1.64
C ALA A 14 17.04 7.42 -0.71
N CYS A 15 17.03 7.75 0.47
CA CYS A 15 16.24 7.07 1.35
C CYS A 15 14.82 7.29 1.26
N SER A 16 14.38 8.29 0.69
CA SER A 16 13.00 8.61 0.76
C SER A 16 12.12 7.83 -0.10
N VAL A 17 12.66 7.18 -1.03
CA VAL A 17 11.89 6.53 -1.93
C VAL A 17 10.99 5.51 -1.46
N SER A 18 11.26 4.75 -0.61
CA SER A 18 10.42 3.65 -0.33
C SER A 18 9.47 3.87 0.77
N SER A 19 9.18 5.05 1.06
CA SER A 19 8.43 5.31 2.20
C SER A 19 6.97 5.16 2.07
N ASP A 20 6.48 4.60 1.03
CA ASP A 20 5.06 4.39 0.89
C ASP A 20 4.53 3.33 1.85
N VAL A 21 5.38 2.51 2.40
CA VAL A 21 4.96 1.45 3.31
C VAL A 21 5.06 1.94 4.75
N SER A 22 3.98 1.81 5.49
CA SER A 22 3.94 2.27 6.87
C SER A 22 3.00 1.41 7.69
N ARG A 23 2.95 1.65 8.98
CA ARG A 23 1.99 0.97 9.86
C ARG A 23 0.56 1.38 9.54
N GLU A 24 0.37 2.47 8.85
CA GLU A 24 -0.95 2.89 8.41
C GLU A 24 -1.39 2.07 7.21
N ILE A 25 -0.48 1.84 6.27
CA ILE A 25 -0.78 1.04 5.10
C ILE A 25 0.50 0.44 4.54
N GLY A 26 0.47 -0.83 4.21
CA GLY A 26 1.54 -1.48 3.46
C GLY A 26 2.51 -2.31 4.27
N ALA A 27 2.76 -1.99 5.52
CA ALA A 27 3.72 -2.77 6.30
C ALA A 27 3.24 -4.19 6.48
N ARG A 28 4.16 -5.14 6.50
CA ARG A 28 3.82 -6.53 6.74
C ARG A 28 3.35 -6.72 8.16
N CYS A 29 2.42 -7.62 8.35
CA CYS A 29 1.89 -7.88 9.67
C CYS A 29 1.29 -9.27 9.75
N ASP A 30 1.23 -9.81 10.96
CA ASP A 30 0.48 -11.02 11.21
C ASP A 30 -0.48 -10.83 12.39
N ASP A 31 -0.53 -9.63 12.94
CA ASP A 31 -1.29 -9.33 14.12
C ASP A 31 -1.74 -7.87 14.06
N GLN A 32 -2.90 -7.58 14.59
CA GLN A 32 -3.47 -6.22 14.56
C GLN A 32 -2.59 -5.21 15.28
N ASP A 33 -1.89 -5.63 16.32
CA ASP A 33 -1.05 -4.70 17.09
C ASP A 33 0.11 -4.15 16.31
N GLN A 34 0.44 -4.74 15.19
CA GLN A 34 1.55 -4.28 14.36
C GLN A 34 1.15 -3.14 13.45
N CYS A 35 -0.13 -2.83 13.37
CA CYS A 35 -0.65 -1.81 12.48
C CYS A 35 -1.38 -0.73 13.25
N ASP A 36 -1.47 0.45 12.67
CA ASP A 36 -2.20 1.55 13.29
C ASP A 36 -3.69 1.28 13.37
N ASP A 37 -4.25 0.60 12.37
CA ASP A 37 -5.67 0.32 12.35
C ASP A 37 -5.95 -1.18 12.28
N ARG A 38 -5.54 -1.84 11.22
CA ARG A 38 -5.84 -3.26 11.07
C ARG A 38 -4.78 -3.97 10.24
N CYS A 39 -4.68 -5.28 10.44
CA CYS A 39 -3.81 -6.14 9.64
C CYS A 39 -4.70 -7.00 8.75
N LEU A 40 -4.51 -6.91 7.45
CA LEU A 40 -5.21 -7.75 6.49
C LEU A 40 -4.41 -9.04 6.32
N THR A 41 -5.07 -10.17 6.50
CA THR A 41 -4.41 -11.47 6.34
C THR A 41 -5.24 -12.34 5.44
N GLY A 42 -4.68 -13.45 5.02
CA GLY A 42 -5.40 -14.39 4.17
C GLY A 42 -4.78 -14.48 2.80
N PRO A 43 -5.35 -15.29 1.93
CA PRO A 43 -4.73 -15.58 0.62
C PRO A 43 -4.64 -14.38 -0.30
N ARG A 44 -5.48 -13.38 -0.11
CA ARG A 44 -5.43 -12.17 -0.94
C ARG A 44 -4.35 -11.20 -0.50
N PHE A 45 -3.75 -11.39 0.68
CA PHE A 45 -2.79 -10.45 1.26
C PHE A 45 -1.55 -11.21 1.73
N PRO A 46 -0.68 -11.63 0.78
CA PRO A 46 0.50 -12.44 1.13
C PRO A 46 1.36 -11.79 2.19
N ASP A 47 1.68 -12.54 3.24
CA ASP A 47 2.49 -12.08 4.38
C ASP A 47 1.82 -10.99 5.21
N GLY A 48 0.56 -10.70 4.94
CA GLY A 48 -0.18 -9.69 5.67
C GLY A 48 0.15 -8.28 5.24
N MET A 49 -0.77 -7.37 5.43
CA MET A 49 -0.56 -5.96 5.08
C MET A 49 -1.36 -5.08 6.02
N CYS A 50 -0.71 -4.10 6.61
CA CYS A 50 -1.41 -3.09 7.39
C CYS A 50 -2.28 -2.26 6.46
N SER A 51 -3.48 -1.96 6.90
CA SER A 51 -4.41 -1.16 6.13
C SER A 51 -5.33 -0.40 7.07
N ARG A 52 -6.21 0.37 6.50
CA ARG A 52 -7.25 1.10 7.23
C ARG A 52 -8.60 0.64 6.75
N SER A 53 -9.54 0.57 7.66
CA SER A 53 -10.93 0.38 7.28
C SER A 53 -11.43 1.64 6.61
N CYS A 54 -12.26 1.49 5.61
CA CYS A 54 -12.73 2.64 4.85
C CYS A 54 -14.15 2.44 4.38
N ASP A 55 -14.84 3.54 4.14
CA ASP A 55 -16.16 3.55 3.50
C ASP A 55 -16.07 4.16 2.12
N ASP A 56 -15.07 4.99 1.87
CA ASP A 56 -14.82 5.55 0.54
C ASP A 56 -13.34 5.96 0.42
N ASP A 57 -12.95 6.42 -0.75
CA ASP A 57 -11.56 6.77 -1.02
C ASP A 57 -11.03 7.88 -0.13
N GLY A 58 -11.91 8.74 0.35
CA GLY A 58 -11.48 9.82 1.24
C GLY A 58 -10.93 9.34 2.57
N ASP A 59 -11.23 8.10 2.94
CA ASP A 59 -10.71 7.51 4.16
C ASP A 59 -9.33 6.88 3.97
N CYS A 60 -8.82 6.86 2.76
CA CYS A 60 -7.55 6.20 2.44
C CYS A 60 -6.45 7.22 2.19
N PRO A 61 -5.20 6.87 2.49
CA PRO A 61 -4.08 7.77 2.16
C PRO A 61 -3.93 7.92 0.65
N ASP A 62 -3.21 8.95 0.24
CA ASP A 62 -2.94 9.18 -1.18
C ASP A 62 -2.29 7.94 -1.77
N GLY A 63 -2.71 7.59 -2.96
CA GLY A 63 -2.19 6.42 -3.65
C GLY A 63 -2.92 5.13 -3.34
N ALA A 64 -3.91 5.18 -2.46
CA ALA A 64 -4.71 4.01 -2.12
C ALA A 64 -6.18 4.26 -2.42
N SER A 65 -6.89 3.18 -2.67
CA SER A 65 -8.31 3.23 -2.96
C SER A 65 -9.07 2.34 -1.99
N CYS A 66 -10.28 2.73 -1.67
CA CYS A 66 -11.14 1.93 -0.81
C CYS A 66 -11.84 0.87 -1.65
N VAL A 67 -11.65 -0.39 -1.31
CA VAL A 67 -12.24 -1.49 -2.04
C VAL A 67 -13.11 -2.34 -1.14
N ASN A 68 -13.97 -3.12 -1.78
CA ASN A 68 -14.96 -3.90 -1.05
C ASN A 68 -14.41 -5.27 -0.68
N LEU A 69 -13.22 -5.32 -0.14
CA LEU A 69 -12.61 -6.52 0.41
C LEU A 69 -12.52 -6.38 1.91
N SER A 70 -12.72 -7.46 2.62
CA SER A 70 -12.59 -7.50 4.08
C SER A 70 -13.41 -6.42 4.80
N GLY A 71 -14.56 -6.11 4.24
CA GLY A 71 -15.46 -5.12 4.84
C GLY A 71 -15.11 -3.67 4.55
N GLY A 72 -14.24 -3.43 3.62
CA GLY A 72 -13.78 -2.10 3.23
C GLY A 72 -12.35 -1.87 3.71
N ALA A 73 -11.43 -1.90 2.78
CA ALA A 73 -10.01 -1.76 3.09
C ALA A 73 -9.32 -0.88 2.07
N CYS A 74 -8.31 -0.14 2.50
CA CYS A 74 -7.50 0.67 1.61
C CYS A 74 -6.40 -0.20 1.00
N LEU A 75 -6.33 -0.25 -0.31
CA LEU A 75 -5.30 -0.99 -1.02
C LEU A 75 -4.61 -0.06 -2.00
N TYR A 76 -3.33 -0.29 -2.24
CA TYR A 76 -2.57 0.56 -3.16
C TYR A 76 -3.11 0.47 -4.56
N ALA A 77 -3.34 1.60 -5.19
CA ALA A 77 -3.73 1.67 -6.60
C ALA A 77 -2.53 1.30 -7.47
N CYS A 78 -2.80 0.70 -8.59
CA CYS A 78 -1.74 0.27 -9.52
C CYS A 78 -2.22 0.34 -10.95
N THR A 79 -1.29 0.23 -11.89
CA THR A 79 -1.63 0.13 -13.30
C THR A 79 -1.17 -1.18 -13.91
N ALA A 80 -0.20 -1.83 -13.30
CA ALA A 80 0.33 -3.10 -13.78
C ALA A 80 1.03 -3.82 -12.63
N ASP A 81 1.28 -5.12 -12.81
CA ASP A 81 1.89 -5.95 -11.77
C ASP A 81 3.17 -5.38 -11.18
N PRO A 82 4.09 -4.83 -11.96
CA PRO A 82 5.32 -4.29 -11.35
C PRO A 82 5.08 -3.21 -10.32
N GLY A 83 3.96 -2.53 -10.40
CA GLY A 83 3.61 -1.53 -9.41
C GLY A 83 3.27 -2.10 -8.04
N CYS A 84 3.09 -3.41 -7.94
CA CYS A 84 2.79 -4.07 -6.69
C CYS A 84 3.99 -4.82 -6.12
N ALA A 85 5.11 -4.82 -6.83
CA ALA A 85 6.27 -5.62 -6.42
C ALA A 85 6.85 -5.19 -5.07
N PHE A 86 6.67 -3.94 -4.69
CA PHE A 86 7.20 -3.45 -3.43
C PHE A 86 6.51 -4.10 -2.22
N LEU A 87 5.36 -4.70 -2.43
CA LEU A 87 4.66 -5.38 -1.35
C LEU A 87 5.13 -6.83 -1.16
N GLY A 88 5.89 -7.36 -2.12
CA GLY A 88 6.45 -8.70 -2.02
C GLY A 88 5.92 -9.63 -3.08
N ASP A 89 6.37 -10.86 -3.00
CA ASP A 89 5.98 -11.88 -3.98
C ASP A 89 4.51 -12.22 -3.81
N GLY A 90 3.88 -12.48 -4.91
CA GLY A 90 2.47 -12.89 -4.89
C GLY A 90 1.49 -11.76 -5.05
N TRP A 91 1.92 -10.54 -4.91
CA TRP A 91 1.05 -9.38 -5.10
C TRP A 91 0.95 -9.05 -6.59
N ARG A 92 -0.26 -8.79 -7.04
CA ARG A 92 -0.54 -8.49 -8.45
C ARG A 92 -1.48 -7.29 -8.53
N CYS A 93 -1.51 -6.66 -9.68
CA CYS A 93 -2.44 -5.56 -9.95
C CYS A 93 -3.70 -6.14 -10.56
N GLY A 94 -4.83 -5.96 -9.92
CA GLY A 94 -6.08 -6.50 -10.41
C GLY A 94 -7.26 -5.61 -10.08
N ALA A 95 -8.37 -5.85 -10.76
CA ALA A 95 -9.57 -5.05 -10.58
C ALA A 95 -10.37 -5.53 -9.37
N GLU A 96 -10.81 -4.60 -8.56
CA GLU A 96 -11.68 -4.89 -7.42
C GLU A 96 -12.79 -3.87 -7.38
N THR A 97 -13.90 -4.22 -6.78
CA THR A 97 -15.02 -3.31 -6.67
C THR A 97 -14.70 -2.18 -5.72
N GLU A 98 -14.86 -0.97 -6.18
CA GLU A 98 -14.62 0.21 -5.39
C GLU A 98 -15.74 0.38 -4.35
N ARG A 99 -15.37 0.72 -3.14
CA ARG A 99 -16.35 0.94 -2.09
C ARG A 99 -16.61 2.44 -1.97
N GLY A 100 -17.87 2.81 -1.87
CA GLY A 100 -18.22 4.21 -1.74
C GLY A 100 -18.32 4.96 -3.05
N GLY A 101 -17.97 4.32 -4.15
CA GLY A 101 -18.14 4.91 -5.47
C GLY A 101 -19.46 4.51 -6.07
N GLU A 102 -19.55 4.62 -7.37
CA GLU A 102 -20.76 4.21 -8.06
C GLU A 102 -20.89 2.70 -8.04
N PRO A 103 -22.09 2.17 -8.06
CA PRO A 103 -22.29 0.73 -8.09
C PRO A 103 -21.54 0.12 -9.26
N ASP A 104 -20.89 -0.99 -9.04
CA ASP A 104 -20.14 -1.72 -10.07
C ASP A 104 -18.88 -1.00 -10.55
N SER A 105 -18.50 0.10 -9.93
CA SER A 105 -17.26 0.77 -10.28
C SER A 105 -16.07 -0.09 -9.85
N MET A 106 -15.08 -0.21 -10.73
CA MET A 106 -13.91 -1.03 -10.48
C MET A 106 -12.67 -0.16 -10.41
N VAL A 107 -11.73 -0.56 -9.60
CA VAL A 107 -10.46 0.14 -9.49
C VAL A 107 -9.34 -0.90 -9.48
N MET A 108 -8.18 -0.55 -10.03
CA MET A 108 -7.04 -1.46 -10.09
C MET A 108 -6.20 -1.28 -8.83
N VAL A 109 -6.03 -2.35 -8.08
CA VAL A 109 -5.31 -2.32 -6.81
C VAL A 109 -4.43 -3.55 -6.66
N CYS A 110 -3.51 -3.46 -5.73
CA CYS A 110 -2.58 -4.55 -5.42
C CYS A 110 -3.22 -5.51 -4.43
N ALA A 111 -3.30 -6.79 -4.81
CA ALA A 111 -3.74 -7.89 -3.96
C ALA A 111 -3.29 -9.18 -4.64
N ALA A 112 -3.34 -10.30 -3.96
CA ALA A 112 -3.08 -11.56 -4.63
C ALA A 112 -4.34 -11.98 -5.38
N PRO A 113 -4.21 -12.65 -6.52
CA PRO A 113 -5.39 -13.12 -7.24
C PRO A 113 -6.09 -14.24 -6.49
N LEU A 114 -7.33 -14.43 -6.80
CA LEU A 114 -8.13 -15.50 -6.22
C LEU A 114 -7.62 -16.87 -6.64
#